data_057a394d18bad7b1ad588ce1b4a07a1e
#
_entry.id   057a394d18bad7b1ad588ce1b4a07a1e
#
_cell.length_a   1.000
_cell.length_b   1.000
_cell.length_c   1.000
_cell.angle_alpha   90.00
_cell.angle_beta   90.00
_cell.angle_gamma   90.00
#
_symmetry.space_group_name_H-M   'P 1'
#
loop_
_entity.id
_entity.type
_entity.pdbx_description
1 polymer ?
#
loop_
_entity_poly.entity_id
_entity_poly.type
_entity_poly.pdbx_seq_one_letter_code
_entity_poly.pdbx_strand_id
1 'polypeptide(L)'
;MVSSRESLKAWLRLSLTPGVGNITARALLLRYGLPAAIFEQSASELQTIVSGTLSQQLRLVPSGLDEALETTWEWLQTQAPLSSAKFVRKCLLTLADADYPSSLMLTPDPPCLLYVLGQTQHLHLLSQADNKAPSALAVVGSRNPTPQGRLNAHDFAVHLAQAGLTVVSGLALGVDTAAHQGA
;
A
#
# COMPACT_ATOMS: atom_id res chain seq x y z
N MET A 1 9.21 7.06 4.37
CA MET A 1 9.47 6.36 3.08
C MET A 1 10.75 5.53 3.18
N VAL A 2 10.75 4.35 2.61
CA VAL A 2 11.92 3.47 2.57
C VAL A 2 13.06 4.17 1.83
N SER A 3 14.17 4.42 2.53
CA SER A 3 15.28 5.25 2.04
C SER A 3 16.54 4.44 1.69
N SER A 4 16.64 3.19 2.12
CA SER A 4 17.77 2.32 1.83
C SER A 4 17.33 0.92 1.43
N ARG A 5 18.24 0.21 0.75
CA ARG A 5 18.02 -1.17 0.33
C ARG A 5 17.90 -2.12 1.53
N GLU A 6 18.65 -1.85 2.60
CA GLU A 6 18.60 -2.62 3.86
C GLU A 6 17.23 -2.45 4.53
N SER A 7 16.74 -1.22 4.61
CA SER A 7 15.40 -0.95 5.13
C SER A 7 14.33 -1.64 4.30
N LEU A 8 14.41 -1.57 2.96
CA LEU A 8 13.51 -2.28 2.06
C LEU A 8 13.53 -3.79 2.32
N LYS A 9 14.73 -4.38 2.43
CA LYS A 9 14.90 -5.81 2.69
C LYS A 9 14.21 -6.24 4.00
N ALA A 10 14.34 -5.44 5.05
CA ALA A 10 13.70 -5.73 6.34
C ALA A 10 12.17 -5.70 6.25
N TRP A 11 11.59 -4.71 5.57
CA TRP A 11 10.15 -4.62 5.36
C TRP A 11 9.62 -5.76 4.49
N LEU A 12 10.30 -6.09 3.39
CA LEU A 12 9.92 -7.22 2.53
C LEU A 12 10.05 -8.55 3.28
N ARG A 13 11.11 -8.74 4.08
CA ARG A 13 11.27 -9.93 4.92
C ARG A 13 10.07 -10.10 5.84
N LEU A 14 9.62 -9.04 6.52
CA LEU A 14 8.46 -9.11 7.40
C LEU A 14 7.20 -9.53 6.65
N SER A 15 6.94 -8.91 5.49
CA SER A 15 5.74 -9.19 4.69
C SER A 15 5.74 -10.57 4.02
N LEU A 16 6.92 -11.12 3.71
CA LEU A 16 7.08 -12.42 3.06
C LEU A 16 7.25 -13.58 4.05
N THR A 17 7.40 -13.31 5.35
CA THR A 17 7.55 -14.37 6.35
C THR A 17 6.26 -15.18 6.43
N PRO A 18 6.31 -16.52 6.16
CA PRO A 18 5.12 -17.36 6.20
C PRO A 18 4.42 -17.31 7.56
N GLY A 19 3.12 -17.06 7.56
CA GLY A 19 2.30 -16.94 8.76
C GLY A 19 2.27 -15.54 9.39
N VAL A 20 3.02 -14.57 8.85
CA VAL A 20 2.92 -13.17 9.23
C VAL A 20 1.89 -12.49 8.32
N GLY A 21 0.66 -12.32 8.81
CA GLY A 21 -0.32 -11.42 8.19
C GLY A 21 -0.15 -10.00 8.72
N ASN A 22 -0.90 -9.05 8.13
CA ASN A 22 -0.79 -7.64 8.50
C ASN A 22 -1.08 -7.38 9.98
N ILE A 23 -2.05 -8.08 10.58
CA ILE A 23 -2.38 -7.97 12.02
C ILE A 23 -1.15 -8.34 12.87
N THR A 24 -0.51 -9.47 12.57
CA THR A 24 0.68 -9.93 13.27
C THR A 24 1.85 -8.98 13.05
N ALA A 25 2.08 -8.55 11.82
CA ALA A 25 3.13 -7.60 11.51
C ALA A 25 2.92 -6.27 12.27
N ARG A 26 1.69 -5.76 12.32
CA ARG A 26 1.35 -4.57 13.10
C ARG A 26 1.62 -4.75 14.59
N ALA A 27 1.26 -5.89 15.18
CA ALA A 27 1.53 -6.18 16.59
C ALA A 27 3.05 -6.20 16.89
N LEU A 28 3.84 -6.82 16.01
CA LEU A 28 5.30 -6.84 16.12
C LEU A 28 5.91 -5.43 15.98
N LEU A 29 5.44 -4.65 15.02
CA LEU A 29 5.88 -3.27 14.81
C LEU A 29 5.54 -2.36 15.99
N LEU A 30 4.35 -2.51 16.57
CA LEU A 30 3.95 -1.75 17.77
C LEU A 30 4.83 -2.07 18.98
N ARG A 31 5.33 -3.29 19.09
CA ARG A 31 6.18 -3.72 20.22
C ARG A 31 7.65 -3.37 20.03
N TYR A 32 8.18 -3.58 18.82
CA TYR A 32 9.62 -3.51 18.55
C TYR A 32 10.03 -2.35 17.65
N GLY A 33 9.07 -1.63 17.08
CA GLY A 33 9.32 -0.53 16.15
C GLY A 33 9.55 -1.02 14.72
N LEU A 34 10.72 -0.73 14.14
CA LEU A 34 11.01 -1.08 12.75
C LEU A 34 11.31 -2.58 12.55
N PRO A 35 11.06 -3.14 11.35
CA PRO A 35 11.28 -4.56 11.09
C PRO A 35 12.67 -5.08 11.44
N ALA A 36 13.73 -4.29 11.27
CA ALA A 36 15.08 -4.69 11.62
C ALA A 36 15.17 -5.11 13.10
N ALA A 37 14.58 -4.32 14.00
CA ALA A 37 14.57 -4.61 15.43
C ALA A 37 13.77 -5.88 15.78
N ILE A 38 12.75 -6.23 15.00
CA ILE A 38 12.00 -7.49 15.18
C ILE A 38 12.92 -8.69 14.93
N PHE A 39 13.75 -8.64 13.90
CA PHE A 39 14.64 -9.74 13.51
C PHE A 39 15.86 -9.91 14.41
N GLU A 40 16.17 -8.92 15.25
CA GLU A 40 17.20 -8.97 16.27
C GLU A 40 16.73 -9.66 17.56
N GLN A 41 15.40 -9.86 17.73
CA GLN A 41 14.84 -10.44 18.93
C GLN A 41 15.14 -11.94 19.04
N SER A 42 15.27 -12.43 20.29
CA SER A 42 15.35 -13.86 20.57
C SER A 42 14.02 -14.57 20.29
N ALA A 43 14.05 -15.88 20.07
CA ALA A 43 12.82 -16.65 19.90
C ALA A 43 11.90 -16.56 21.13
N SER A 44 12.44 -16.52 22.33
CA SER A 44 11.67 -16.39 23.57
C SER A 44 10.98 -15.03 23.68
N GLU A 45 11.64 -13.95 23.25
CA GLU A 45 11.04 -12.63 23.23
C GLU A 45 9.91 -12.55 22.20
N LEU A 46 10.11 -13.05 20.99
CA LEU A 46 9.08 -13.10 19.96
C LEU A 46 7.86 -13.92 20.40
N GLN A 47 8.03 -14.98 21.19
CA GLN A 47 6.93 -15.81 21.69
C GLN A 47 6.00 -15.09 22.68
N THR A 48 6.37 -13.92 23.15
CA THR A 48 5.46 -13.07 23.94
C THR A 48 4.32 -12.49 23.10
N ILE A 49 4.49 -12.48 21.77
CA ILE A 49 3.51 -11.89 20.82
C ILE A 49 2.98 -12.93 19.84
N VAL A 50 3.84 -13.88 19.41
CA VAL A 50 3.51 -14.85 18.37
C VAL A 50 3.71 -16.29 18.87
N SER A 51 3.14 -17.27 18.16
CA SER A 51 3.34 -18.68 18.48
C SER A 51 4.81 -19.10 18.35
N GLY A 52 5.18 -20.19 19.03
CA GLY A 52 6.52 -20.76 18.92
C GLY A 52 6.93 -21.12 17.49
N THR A 53 5.98 -21.64 16.69
CA THR A 53 6.20 -21.92 15.27
C THR A 53 6.51 -20.67 14.50
N LEU A 54 5.72 -19.60 14.70
CA LEU A 54 5.91 -18.34 13.98
C LEU A 54 7.18 -17.61 14.43
N SER A 55 7.56 -17.70 15.71
CA SER A 55 8.83 -17.15 16.19
C SER A 55 10.05 -17.79 15.50
N GLN A 56 9.97 -19.09 15.20
CA GLN A 56 11.00 -19.78 14.42
C GLN A 56 11.01 -19.32 12.96
N GLN A 57 9.84 -19.16 12.32
CA GLN A 57 9.73 -18.65 10.95
C GLN A 57 10.33 -17.25 10.81
N LEU A 58 10.09 -16.35 11.76
CA LEU A 58 10.66 -15.01 11.78
C LEU A 58 12.20 -15.01 11.81
N ARG A 59 12.82 -16.06 12.33
CA ARG A 59 14.29 -16.21 12.38
C ARG A 59 14.88 -16.72 11.07
N LEU A 60 14.06 -17.30 10.19
CA LEU A 60 14.49 -17.75 8.87
C LEU A 60 14.42 -16.61 7.86
N VAL A 61 15.19 -16.74 6.80
CA VAL A 61 15.07 -15.87 5.64
C VAL A 61 14.01 -16.50 4.72
N PRO A 62 12.90 -15.80 4.43
CA PRO A 62 11.88 -16.36 3.57
C PRO A 62 12.39 -16.56 2.13
N SER A 63 11.95 -17.64 1.50
CA SER A 63 12.23 -17.88 0.08
C SER A 63 11.68 -16.74 -0.77
N GLY A 64 12.40 -16.37 -1.82
CA GLY A 64 11.99 -15.27 -2.72
C GLY A 64 12.30 -13.86 -2.21
N LEU A 65 12.90 -13.70 -1.00
CA LEU A 65 13.21 -12.37 -0.48
C LEU A 65 14.16 -11.58 -1.37
N ASP A 66 15.22 -12.21 -1.87
CA ASP A 66 16.21 -11.51 -2.69
C ASP A 66 15.62 -11.16 -4.06
N GLU A 67 14.80 -12.01 -4.65
CA GLU A 67 14.07 -11.71 -5.88
C GLU A 67 13.08 -10.55 -5.70
N ALA A 68 12.29 -10.57 -4.62
CA ALA A 68 11.37 -9.49 -4.29
C ALA A 68 12.10 -8.18 -4.03
N LEU A 69 13.27 -8.24 -3.38
CA LEU A 69 14.12 -7.07 -3.14
C LEU A 69 14.61 -6.46 -4.45
N GLU A 70 15.18 -7.28 -5.36
CA GLU A 70 15.66 -6.78 -6.65
C GLU A 70 14.50 -6.19 -7.47
N THR A 71 13.41 -6.93 -7.62
CA THR A 71 12.24 -6.49 -8.39
C THR A 71 11.67 -5.18 -7.85
N THR A 72 11.54 -5.07 -6.51
CA THR A 72 11.02 -3.84 -5.90
C THR A 72 12.01 -2.69 -6.02
N TRP A 73 13.30 -2.95 -5.84
CA TRP A 73 14.33 -1.95 -5.96
C TRP A 73 14.43 -1.41 -7.38
N GLU A 74 14.44 -2.27 -8.39
CA GLU A 74 14.41 -1.88 -9.80
C GLU A 74 13.13 -1.08 -10.12
N TRP A 75 11.98 -1.53 -9.62
CA TRP A 75 10.73 -0.79 -9.81
C TRP A 75 10.81 0.63 -9.24
N LEU A 76 11.43 0.83 -8.08
CA LEU A 76 11.62 2.15 -7.48
C LEU A 76 12.59 3.02 -8.30
N GLN A 77 13.60 2.43 -8.93
CA GLN A 77 14.62 3.16 -9.71
C GLN A 77 14.15 3.48 -11.14
N THR A 78 13.24 2.67 -11.69
CA THR A 78 12.72 2.91 -13.04
C THR A 78 11.82 4.14 -13.05
N GLN A 79 11.98 4.99 -14.06
CA GLN A 79 11.09 6.11 -14.26
C GLN A 79 9.65 5.62 -14.45
N ALA A 80 8.69 6.37 -13.91
CA ALA A 80 7.30 6.10 -14.20
C ALA A 80 7.06 6.23 -15.72
N PRO A 81 6.21 5.38 -16.32
CA PRO A 81 5.86 5.50 -17.71
C PRO A 81 5.47 6.96 -18.00
N LEU A 82 5.98 7.51 -19.10
CA LEU A 82 5.72 8.88 -19.53
C LEU A 82 4.22 9.11 -19.68
N SER A 83 3.56 9.53 -18.61
CA SER A 83 2.35 10.30 -18.74
C SER A 83 2.78 11.77 -18.95
N SER A 84 2.01 12.54 -19.67
CA SER A 84 2.20 13.97 -19.88
C SER A 84 2.26 14.80 -18.58
N ALA A 85 2.02 14.18 -17.44
CA ALA A 85 2.13 14.76 -16.11
C ALA A 85 3.58 14.68 -15.59
N LYS A 86 4.26 15.81 -15.53
CA LYS A 86 5.66 15.98 -15.12
C LYS A 86 6.05 15.48 -13.72
N PHE A 87 5.13 14.93 -12.92
CA PHE A 87 5.32 14.65 -11.49
C PHE A 87 4.87 13.24 -11.05
N VAL A 88 4.76 12.30 -11.98
CA VAL A 88 4.46 10.90 -11.60
C VAL A 88 5.71 10.25 -11.06
N ARG A 89 5.66 9.81 -9.81
CA ARG A 89 6.75 9.13 -9.11
C ARG A 89 6.30 7.77 -8.58
N LYS A 90 7.26 6.92 -8.34
CA LYS A 90 7.08 5.66 -7.60
C LYS A 90 7.66 5.83 -6.21
N CYS A 91 6.93 5.34 -5.21
CA CYS A 91 7.48 5.22 -3.86
C CYS A 91 6.86 4.02 -3.14
N LEU A 92 7.48 3.63 -2.06
CA LEU A 92 6.97 2.61 -1.16
C LEU A 92 6.66 3.29 0.18
N LEU A 93 5.41 3.19 0.61
CA LEU A 93 4.97 3.61 1.94
C LEU A 93 4.88 2.42 2.86
N THR A 94 5.23 2.63 4.11
CA THR A 94 5.16 1.65 5.18
C THR A 94 4.24 2.16 6.29
N LEU A 95 3.78 1.27 7.16
CA LEU A 95 3.01 1.67 8.35
C LEU A 95 3.73 2.67 9.27
N ALA A 96 5.05 2.82 9.13
CA ALA A 96 5.86 3.76 9.91
C ALA A 96 5.97 5.15 9.25
N ASP A 97 5.46 5.32 8.04
CA ASP A 97 5.57 6.59 7.32
C ASP A 97 4.44 7.56 7.69
N ALA A 98 4.77 8.83 7.88
CA ALA A 98 3.80 9.88 8.20
C ALA A 98 2.77 10.10 7.07
N ASP A 99 3.16 9.81 5.83
CA ASP A 99 2.29 9.91 4.65
C ASP A 99 1.42 8.65 4.43
N TYR A 100 1.49 7.66 5.32
CA TYR A 100 0.61 6.49 5.21
C TYR A 100 -0.85 6.91 5.42
N PRO A 101 -1.79 6.53 4.52
CA PRO A 101 -3.18 6.97 4.59
C PRO A 101 -3.83 6.64 5.94
N SER A 102 -4.28 7.67 6.67
CA SER A 102 -4.87 7.50 8.01
C SER A 102 -6.14 6.66 7.99
N SER A 103 -6.98 6.80 6.97
CA SER A 103 -8.17 5.98 6.79
C SER A 103 -7.85 4.50 6.62
N LEU A 104 -6.76 4.18 5.92
CA LEU A 104 -6.31 2.80 5.74
C LEU A 104 -5.70 2.24 7.03
N MET A 105 -4.96 3.06 7.78
CA MET A 105 -4.40 2.66 9.08
C MET A 105 -5.48 2.33 10.12
N LEU A 106 -6.67 2.92 10.01
CA LEU A 106 -7.81 2.65 10.89
C LEU A 106 -8.56 1.35 10.54
N THR A 107 -8.24 0.71 9.41
CA THR A 107 -8.84 -0.60 9.08
C THR A 107 -8.33 -1.68 10.04
N PRO A 108 -9.09 -2.77 10.23
CA PRO A 108 -8.66 -3.87 11.10
C PRO A 108 -7.34 -4.53 10.65
N ASP A 109 -7.07 -4.53 9.35
CA ASP A 109 -5.96 -5.25 8.72
C ASP A 109 -5.21 -4.36 7.71
N PRO A 110 -4.56 -3.25 8.16
CA PRO A 110 -3.86 -2.35 7.25
C PRO A 110 -2.61 -3.02 6.66
N PRO A 111 -2.41 -2.95 5.33
CA PRO A 111 -1.21 -3.51 4.71
C PRO A 111 0.07 -2.84 5.23
N CYS A 112 1.11 -3.63 5.47
CA CYS A 112 2.39 -3.12 5.99
C CYS A 112 3.14 -2.26 4.98
N LEU A 113 2.92 -2.53 3.69
CA LEU A 113 3.59 -1.91 2.55
C LEU A 113 2.56 -1.50 1.51
N LEU A 114 2.71 -0.30 0.97
CA LEU A 114 1.94 0.21 -0.16
C LEU A 114 2.89 0.63 -1.28
N TYR A 115 2.72 0.03 -2.45
CA TYR A 115 3.35 0.49 -3.68
C TYR A 115 2.54 1.65 -4.24
N VAL A 116 3.15 2.80 -4.37
CA VAL A 116 2.50 4.03 -4.82
C VAL A 116 3.09 4.46 -6.15
N LEU A 117 2.23 4.64 -7.13
CA LEU A 117 2.57 5.21 -8.44
C LEU A 117 1.63 6.38 -8.70
N GLY A 118 2.16 7.59 -8.84
CA GLY A 118 1.34 8.75 -9.11
C GLY A 118 1.97 10.07 -8.66
N GLN A 119 1.13 11.04 -8.40
CA GLN A 119 1.53 12.36 -7.93
C GLN A 119 1.79 12.33 -6.41
N THR A 120 2.94 11.82 -6.01
CA THR A 120 3.30 11.58 -4.61
C THR A 120 3.32 12.84 -3.74
N GLN A 121 3.39 14.04 -4.32
CA GLN A 121 3.26 15.30 -3.58
C GLN A 121 1.89 15.48 -2.92
N HIS A 122 0.88 14.72 -3.32
CA HIS A 122 -0.48 14.76 -2.75
C HIS A 122 -0.72 13.70 -1.67
N LEU A 123 0.25 12.84 -1.36
CA LEU A 123 0.11 11.79 -0.34
C LEU A 123 -0.26 12.35 1.04
N HIS A 124 0.30 13.51 1.40
CA HIS A 124 -0.04 14.18 2.67
C HIS A 124 -1.54 14.47 2.82
N LEU A 125 -2.28 14.63 1.71
CA LEU A 125 -3.73 14.81 1.76
C LEU A 125 -4.48 13.54 2.21
N LEU A 126 -3.89 12.37 1.97
CA LEU A 126 -4.47 11.09 2.38
C LEU A 126 -4.14 10.72 3.83
N SER A 127 -3.09 11.33 4.40
CA SER A 127 -2.65 11.10 5.78
C SER A 127 -3.28 12.06 6.79
N GLN A 128 -3.96 13.14 6.33
CA GLN A 128 -4.59 14.09 7.22
C GLN A 128 -5.82 13.46 7.90
N ALA A 129 -5.74 13.30 9.21
CA ALA A 129 -6.86 12.84 10.05
C ALA A 129 -7.95 13.91 10.22
N ASP A 130 -7.64 15.16 9.85
CA ASP A 130 -8.56 16.27 9.94
C ASP A 130 -9.58 16.19 8.79
N ASN A 131 -10.81 16.65 9.04
CA ASN A 131 -11.94 16.72 8.09
C ASN A 131 -11.65 17.56 6.80
N LYS A 132 -10.38 17.80 6.49
CA LYS A 132 -9.88 18.47 5.29
C LYS A 132 -9.40 17.51 4.19
N ALA A 133 -9.37 16.20 4.45
CA ALA A 133 -9.12 15.26 3.37
C ALA A 133 -10.22 15.45 2.29
N PRO A 134 -9.85 15.47 1.00
CA PRO A 134 -10.86 15.56 -0.04
C PRO A 134 -11.84 14.41 0.13
N SER A 135 -13.14 14.73 0.11
CA SER A 135 -14.18 13.71 0.20
C SER A 135 -13.98 12.71 -0.92
N ALA A 136 -13.85 11.44 -0.59
CA ALA A 136 -13.62 10.37 -1.54
C ALA A 136 -14.87 9.53 -1.73
N LEU A 137 -15.13 9.10 -2.97
CA LEU A 137 -16.23 8.23 -3.30
C LEU A 137 -15.74 7.03 -4.10
N ALA A 138 -16.09 5.83 -3.66
CA ALA A 138 -15.74 4.60 -4.35
C ALA A 138 -16.73 4.36 -5.52
N VAL A 139 -16.18 4.16 -6.73
CA VAL A 139 -16.91 3.71 -7.90
C VAL A 139 -16.44 2.31 -8.26
N VAL A 140 -17.31 1.33 -8.09
CA VAL A 140 -16.97 -0.09 -8.30
C VAL A 140 -18.06 -0.80 -9.12
N GLY A 141 -17.69 -1.88 -9.80
CA GLY A 141 -18.69 -2.64 -10.55
C GLY A 141 -18.11 -3.80 -11.36
N SER A 142 -18.89 -4.23 -12.36
CA SER A 142 -18.55 -5.38 -13.19
C SER A 142 -17.26 -5.19 -13.98
N ARG A 143 -16.47 -6.26 -14.10
CA ARG A 143 -15.32 -6.34 -15.02
C ARG A 143 -15.76 -6.42 -16.49
N ASN A 144 -16.98 -6.88 -16.74
CA ASN A 144 -17.61 -6.95 -18.06
C ASN A 144 -18.95 -6.17 -18.06
N PRO A 145 -18.90 -4.83 -17.97
CA PRO A 145 -20.11 -4.02 -17.97
C PRO A 145 -20.75 -4.00 -19.36
N THR A 146 -22.05 -3.73 -19.39
CA THR A 146 -22.70 -3.34 -20.65
C THR A 146 -22.10 -2.04 -21.19
N PRO A 147 -22.24 -1.74 -22.49
CA PRO A 147 -21.80 -0.45 -23.05
C PRO A 147 -22.39 0.75 -22.27
N GLN A 148 -23.67 0.69 -21.90
CA GLN A 148 -24.32 1.73 -21.09
C GLN A 148 -23.73 1.80 -19.67
N GLY A 149 -23.46 0.66 -19.02
CA GLY A 149 -22.85 0.64 -17.70
C GLY A 149 -21.45 1.26 -17.68
N ARG A 150 -20.66 1.07 -18.74
CA ARG A 150 -19.35 1.70 -18.92
C ARG A 150 -19.48 3.21 -19.08
N LEU A 151 -20.41 3.67 -19.94
CA LEU A 151 -20.65 5.09 -20.15
C LEU A 151 -21.12 5.76 -18.85
N ASN A 152 -22.07 5.16 -18.16
CA ASN A 152 -22.55 5.69 -16.88
C ASN A 152 -21.42 5.82 -15.85
N ALA A 153 -20.55 4.82 -15.71
CA ALA A 153 -19.43 4.87 -14.78
C ALA A 153 -18.47 6.02 -15.10
N HIS A 154 -18.16 6.22 -16.37
CA HIS A 154 -17.35 7.33 -16.84
C HIS A 154 -18.01 8.67 -16.52
N ASP A 155 -19.26 8.87 -16.91
CA ASP A 155 -19.95 10.16 -16.79
C ASP A 155 -20.21 10.52 -15.32
N PHE A 156 -20.54 9.54 -14.47
CA PHE A 156 -20.62 9.77 -13.03
C PHE A 156 -19.28 10.21 -12.46
N ALA A 157 -18.18 9.57 -12.87
CA ALA A 157 -16.84 9.93 -12.39
C ALA A 157 -16.45 11.35 -12.81
N VAL A 158 -16.76 11.75 -14.05
CA VAL A 158 -16.57 13.14 -14.53
C VAL A 158 -17.28 14.14 -13.61
N HIS A 159 -18.57 13.91 -13.34
CA HIS A 159 -19.36 14.83 -12.51
C HIS A 159 -18.88 14.87 -11.06
N LEU A 160 -18.50 13.73 -10.50
CA LEU A 160 -17.95 13.65 -9.14
C LEU A 160 -16.63 14.41 -9.02
N ALA A 161 -15.72 14.23 -9.99
CA ALA A 161 -14.44 14.94 -10.02
C ALA A 161 -14.65 16.45 -10.19
N GLN A 162 -15.58 16.89 -11.07
CA GLN A 162 -15.93 18.29 -11.23
C GLN A 162 -16.56 18.92 -9.98
N ALA A 163 -17.25 18.10 -9.17
CA ALA A 163 -17.78 18.51 -7.87
C ALA A 163 -16.71 18.53 -6.76
N GLY A 164 -15.44 18.25 -7.06
CA GLY A 164 -14.33 18.25 -6.10
C GLY A 164 -14.21 16.98 -5.27
N LEU A 165 -14.88 15.89 -5.66
CA LEU A 165 -14.76 14.59 -5.02
C LEU A 165 -13.61 13.78 -5.62
N THR A 166 -12.88 13.06 -4.78
CA THR A 166 -11.86 12.12 -5.25
C THR A 166 -12.52 10.78 -5.59
N VAL A 167 -12.40 10.36 -6.83
CA VAL A 167 -12.89 9.04 -7.26
C VAL A 167 -11.86 7.98 -6.88
N VAL A 168 -12.30 6.96 -6.14
CA VAL A 168 -11.49 5.81 -5.74
C VAL A 168 -12.06 4.54 -6.38
N SER A 169 -11.19 3.71 -6.96
CA SER A 169 -11.61 2.46 -7.61
C SER A 169 -10.46 1.44 -7.58
N GLY A 170 -10.77 0.16 -7.79
CA GLY A 170 -9.83 -0.95 -7.66
C GLY A 170 -8.95 -1.20 -8.89
N LEU A 171 -8.92 -0.29 -9.90
CA LEU A 171 -8.13 -0.43 -11.13
C LEU A 171 -8.42 -1.71 -11.95
N ALA A 172 -9.55 -2.36 -11.73
CA ALA A 172 -9.96 -3.52 -12.51
C ALA A 172 -10.42 -3.12 -13.93
N LEU A 173 -10.50 -4.11 -14.81
CA LEU A 173 -11.16 -3.91 -16.09
C LEU A 173 -12.64 -3.54 -15.90
N GLY A 174 -13.23 -2.83 -16.86
CA GLY A 174 -14.66 -2.55 -16.90
C GLY A 174 -15.05 -1.25 -16.21
N VAL A 175 -15.90 -1.30 -15.19
CA VAL A 175 -16.43 -0.11 -14.51
C VAL A 175 -15.31 0.70 -13.87
N ASP A 176 -14.35 0.05 -13.20
CA ASP A 176 -13.24 0.72 -12.55
C ASP A 176 -12.39 1.50 -13.55
N THR A 177 -12.04 0.87 -14.69
CA THR A 177 -11.31 1.54 -15.78
C THR A 177 -12.08 2.76 -16.28
N ALA A 178 -13.40 2.64 -16.51
CA ALA A 178 -14.22 3.74 -17.01
C ALA A 178 -14.30 4.89 -15.98
N ALA A 179 -14.41 4.57 -14.69
CA ALA A 179 -14.42 5.56 -13.62
C ALA A 179 -13.09 6.34 -13.57
N HIS A 180 -11.94 5.66 -13.67
CA HIS A 180 -10.64 6.34 -13.71
C HIS A 180 -10.39 7.16 -14.98
N GLN A 181 -11.05 6.83 -16.10
CA GLN A 181 -10.96 7.61 -17.32
C GLN A 181 -11.82 8.88 -17.27
N GLY A 182 -12.86 8.88 -16.42
CA GLY A 182 -13.75 10.03 -16.26
C GLY A 182 -13.27 11.03 -15.18
N ALA A 183 -12.45 10.58 -14.23
CA ALA A 183 -12.03 11.36 -13.05
C ALA A 183 -10.84 12.29 -13.27
#